data_e83bcaafd0e123f06ec94d88a5883b05
#
_entry.id   e83bcaafd0e123f06ec94d88a5883b05
#
_cell.length_a   1.000
_cell.length_b   1.000
_cell.length_c   1.000
_cell.angle_alpha   90.00
_cell.angle_beta   90.00
_cell.angle_gamma   90.00
#
_symmetry.space_group_name_H-M   'P 1'
#
loop_
_entity.id
_entity.type
_entity.pdbx_description
1 polymer ?
#
loop_
_entity_poly.entity_id
_entity_poly.type
_entity_poly.pdbx_seq_one_letter_code
_entity_poly.pdbx_strand_id
1 'polypeptide(L)'
;MSNFKTLNLAYPEKSEVKFRINRFPDGQQSVTIEETSAFFQGYDIRIKSRMNNFRDLELIICANQALRNLNVSSASLYVPYFMGARSDRRFTEGDVHYLKQVICPIINSQDFNNVTVLDSHSDVLEACLNNYQKIDNHTIVKYALTDIDNKNGAQNRIVLVSPDAGAYKKIFDVAQKFGIDKIITATKVRDIKTGKILHTEIPTLDQHEDLKYVIVDDICDGGRTFIELAKAIHGSRPTAKVYLVVTHGIFSNGFLELSRELEKVYSSNSYSDREDIEHDSDYTVTKQFLTQFNVF
;
A
#
# COMPACT_ATOMS: atom_id res chain seq x y z
N MET A 1 -6.04 28.10 2.47
CA MET A 1 -5.39 26.89 1.88
C MET A 1 -3.90 27.11 1.97
N SER A 2 -3.18 26.24 2.65
CA SER A 2 -1.71 26.31 2.69
C SER A 2 -1.16 26.10 1.28
N ASN A 3 -0.31 27.03 0.83
CA ASN A 3 0.37 26.91 -0.45
C ASN A 3 1.52 25.91 -0.28
N PHE A 4 1.36 24.69 -0.78
CA PHE A 4 2.44 23.69 -0.80
C PHE A 4 3.25 23.78 -2.09
N LYS A 5 4.56 23.57 -1.99
CA LYS A 5 5.41 23.14 -3.10
C LYS A 5 5.88 21.70 -2.85
N THR A 6 5.93 20.92 -3.90
CA THR A 6 6.26 19.51 -3.84
C THR A 6 7.71 19.27 -4.26
N LEU A 7 8.47 18.59 -3.41
CA LEU A 7 9.74 17.95 -3.74
C LEU A 7 9.47 16.47 -3.92
N ASN A 8 9.41 16.00 -5.16
CA ASN A 8 8.99 14.63 -5.49
C ASN A 8 10.21 13.76 -5.81
N LEU A 9 10.68 12.98 -4.82
CA LEU A 9 11.81 12.07 -4.96
C LEU A 9 11.45 10.81 -5.77
N ALA A 10 10.17 10.41 -5.77
CA ALA A 10 9.71 9.25 -6.54
C ALA A 10 9.61 9.55 -8.05
N TYR A 11 9.23 10.79 -8.39
CA TYR A 11 9.08 11.25 -9.78
C TYR A 11 9.68 12.64 -9.92
N PRO A 12 11.02 12.75 -10.12
CA PRO A 12 11.71 14.02 -10.21
C PRO A 12 11.17 14.94 -11.31
N GLU A 13 10.69 14.39 -12.41
CA GLU A 13 10.10 15.14 -13.53
C GLU A 13 8.75 15.80 -13.17
N LYS A 14 8.09 15.35 -12.10
CA LYS A 14 6.84 15.94 -11.56
C LYS A 14 7.09 16.84 -10.35
N SER A 15 8.35 17.07 -10.00
CA SER A 15 8.72 17.89 -8.84
C SER A 15 8.62 19.38 -9.16
N GLU A 16 7.97 20.15 -8.28
CA GLU A 16 7.95 21.62 -8.38
C GLU A 16 9.26 22.24 -7.88
N VAL A 17 9.87 21.59 -6.90
CA VAL A 17 11.21 21.96 -6.40
C VAL A 17 12.25 21.25 -7.25
N LYS A 18 13.11 21.99 -7.93
CA LYS A 18 14.19 21.41 -8.74
C LYS A 18 15.31 20.89 -7.85
N PHE A 19 15.77 19.69 -8.15
CA PHE A 19 16.82 19.02 -7.40
C PHE A 19 17.58 18.01 -8.26
N ARG A 20 18.76 17.59 -7.77
CA ARG A 20 19.57 16.50 -8.34
C ARG A 20 19.86 15.47 -7.25
N ILE A 21 19.84 14.19 -7.64
CA ILE A 21 20.33 13.09 -6.82
C ILE A 21 21.70 12.69 -7.35
N ASN A 22 22.70 12.75 -6.47
CA ASN A 22 24.02 12.25 -6.77
C ASN A 22 24.22 10.90 -6.04
N ARG A 23 24.84 9.96 -6.76
CA ARG A 23 25.22 8.65 -6.20
C ARG A 23 26.72 8.49 -6.31
N PHE A 24 27.35 8.22 -5.17
CA PHE A 24 28.79 7.99 -5.10
C PHE A 24 29.11 6.51 -5.31
N PRO A 25 30.37 6.17 -5.73
CA PRO A 25 30.76 4.78 -5.98
C PRO A 25 30.66 3.86 -4.77
N ASP A 26 30.75 4.38 -3.55
CA ASP A 26 30.58 3.67 -2.29
C ASP A 26 29.10 3.39 -1.94
N GLY A 27 28.16 3.89 -2.76
CA GLY A 27 26.74 3.71 -2.59
C GLY A 27 26.03 4.84 -1.85
N GLN A 28 26.78 5.81 -1.27
CA GLN A 28 26.18 7.00 -0.65
C GLN A 28 25.37 7.80 -1.64
N GLN A 29 24.24 8.33 -1.21
CA GLN A 29 23.41 9.24 -1.98
C GLN A 29 23.42 10.64 -1.36
N SER A 30 23.21 11.67 -2.20
CA SER A 30 22.99 13.02 -1.72
C SER A 30 21.94 13.73 -2.59
N VAL A 31 21.26 14.72 -2.02
CA VAL A 31 20.29 15.57 -2.71
C VAL A 31 20.83 16.99 -2.72
N THR A 32 20.88 17.59 -3.91
CA THR A 32 21.18 19.00 -4.09
C THR A 32 19.94 19.71 -4.61
N ILE A 33 19.41 20.67 -3.86
CA ILE A 33 18.29 21.51 -4.28
C ILE A 33 18.85 22.65 -5.13
N GLU A 34 18.26 22.90 -6.29
CA GLU A 34 18.72 23.89 -7.28
C GLU A 34 17.99 25.23 -7.17
N GLU A 35 17.19 25.42 -6.11
CA GLU A 35 16.43 26.62 -5.82
C GLU A 35 17.11 27.47 -4.74
N THR A 36 16.79 28.75 -4.70
CA THR A 36 17.27 29.66 -3.65
C THR A 36 16.32 29.72 -2.47
N SER A 37 16.78 30.24 -1.33
CA SER A 37 15.92 30.42 -0.13
C SER A 37 14.68 31.27 -0.40
N ALA A 38 14.77 32.24 -1.32
CA ALA A 38 13.65 33.11 -1.71
C ALA A 38 12.52 32.33 -2.40
N PHE A 39 12.83 31.22 -3.08
CA PHE A 39 11.84 30.36 -3.74
C PHE A 39 10.84 29.73 -2.75
N PHE A 40 11.26 29.55 -1.50
CA PHE A 40 10.46 28.86 -0.47
C PHE A 40 9.62 29.80 0.40
N GLN A 41 9.79 31.13 0.24
CA GLN A 41 9.06 32.09 1.05
C GLN A 41 7.55 31.99 0.84
N GLY A 42 6.79 31.81 1.94
CA GLY A 42 5.34 31.69 1.93
C GLY A 42 4.78 30.34 1.48
N TYR A 43 5.65 29.32 1.36
CA TYR A 43 5.25 27.97 1.00
C TYR A 43 5.63 26.95 2.07
N ASP A 44 4.72 26.02 2.32
CA ASP A 44 5.02 24.76 3.00
C ASP A 44 5.62 23.76 1.97
N ILE A 45 6.60 22.97 2.39
CA ILE A 45 7.23 22.00 1.49
C ILE A 45 6.74 20.60 1.83
N ARG A 46 6.33 19.85 0.79
CA ARG A 46 5.98 18.44 0.92
C ARG A 46 6.97 17.58 0.16
N ILE A 47 7.75 16.80 0.90
CA ILE A 47 8.56 15.74 0.33
C ILE A 47 7.65 14.55 0.03
N LYS A 48 7.61 14.11 -1.24
CA LYS A 48 6.96 12.88 -1.66
C LYS A 48 8.02 11.86 -2.01
N SER A 49 7.94 10.65 -1.44
CA SER A 49 8.92 9.60 -1.70
C SER A 49 8.31 8.21 -1.57
N ARG A 50 8.85 7.24 -2.30
CA ARG A 50 8.79 5.86 -1.86
C ARG A 50 9.68 5.68 -0.63
N MET A 51 9.35 4.70 0.21
CA MET A 51 10.16 4.31 1.35
C MET A 51 10.12 2.79 1.52
N ASN A 52 10.71 2.09 0.55
CA ASN A 52 10.71 0.63 0.49
C ASN A 52 11.93 0.01 1.17
N ASN A 53 13.03 0.77 1.25
CA ASN A 53 14.32 0.32 1.75
C ASN A 53 15.13 1.50 2.36
N PHE A 54 16.29 1.21 2.91
CA PHE A 54 17.15 2.23 3.53
C PHE A 54 17.73 3.26 2.55
N ARG A 55 17.85 2.95 1.26
CA ARG A 55 18.30 3.93 0.26
C ARG A 55 17.24 5.01 0.02
N ASP A 56 15.96 4.62 0.03
CA ASP A 56 14.87 5.59 -0.05
C ASP A 56 14.83 6.46 1.21
N LEU A 57 15.05 5.85 2.39
CA LEU A 57 15.12 6.56 3.66
C LEU A 57 16.29 7.56 3.69
N GLU A 58 17.46 7.18 3.18
CA GLU A 58 18.63 8.06 3.02
C GLU A 58 18.27 9.29 2.17
N LEU A 59 17.62 9.10 1.02
CA LEU A 59 17.18 10.21 0.16
C LEU A 59 16.21 11.16 0.88
N ILE A 60 15.27 10.63 1.64
CA ILE A 60 14.33 11.44 2.43
C ILE A 60 15.09 12.30 3.43
N ILE A 61 16.04 11.72 4.15
CA ILE A 61 16.87 12.43 5.14
C ILE A 61 17.71 13.52 4.44
N CYS A 62 18.41 13.18 3.35
CA CYS A 62 19.21 14.11 2.59
C CYS A 62 18.37 15.29 2.02
N ALA A 63 17.18 15.01 1.51
CA ALA A 63 16.28 16.04 1.01
C ALA A 63 15.82 16.99 2.13
N ASN A 64 15.46 16.46 3.30
CA ASN A 64 15.07 17.26 4.44
C ASN A 64 16.22 18.15 4.95
N GLN A 65 17.43 17.61 5.04
CA GLN A 65 18.60 18.40 5.43
C GLN A 65 18.98 19.47 4.39
N ALA A 66 18.87 19.16 3.09
CA ALA A 66 19.11 20.13 2.03
C ALA A 66 18.09 21.30 2.09
N LEU A 67 16.82 21.04 2.40
CA LEU A 67 15.82 22.08 2.62
C LEU A 67 16.15 22.95 3.84
N ARG A 68 16.60 22.33 4.95
CA ARG A 68 17.03 23.06 6.16
C ARG A 68 18.21 23.98 5.90
N ASN A 69 19.16 23.57 5.06
CA ASN A 69 20.30 24.41 4.64
C ASN A 69 19.85 25.64 3.82
N LEU A 70 18.66 25.62 3.26
CA LEU A 70 18.02 26.75 2.57
C LEU A 70 17.06 27.54 3.47
N ASN A 71 17.16 27.36 4.80
CA ASN A 71 16.30 27.99 5.82
C ASN A 71 14.82 27.62 5.69
N VAL A 72 14.49 26.46 5.11
CA VAL A 72 13.17 25.87 5.24
C VAL A 72 13.09 25.24 6.61
N SER A 73 12.36 25.87 7.52
CA SER A 73 12.32 25.48 8.93
C SER A 73 11.73 24.09 9.16
N SER A 74 10.80 23.67 8.31
CA SER A 74 10.16 22.38 8.42
C SER A 74 9.50 21.97 7.10
N ALA A 75 9.45 20.68 6.86
CA ALA A 75 8.77 20.09 5.73
C ALA A 75 7.74 19.03 6.20
N SER A 76 6.80 18.69 5.35
CA SER A 76 5.91 17.54 5.53
C SER A 76 6.41 16.38 4.68
N LEU A 77 6.23 15.15 5.16
CA LEU A 77 6.58 13.93 4.46
C LEU A 77 5.32 13.18 4.00
N TYR A 78 5.29 12.78 2.75
CA TYR A 78 4.31 11.85 2.20
C TYR A 78 5.03 10.60 1.68
N VAL A 79 4.79 9.48 2.34
CA VAL A 79 5.28 8.15 1.98
C VAL A 79 4.08 7.20 1.95
N PRO A 80 3.53 6.89 0.77
CA PRO A 80 2.32 6.08 0.70
C PRO A 80 2.52 4.69 1.31
N TYR A 81 3.57 3.96 0.95
CA TYR A 81 3.98 2.73 1.63
C TYR A 81 5.02 3.04 2.70
N PHE A 82 4.81 2.53 3.91
CA PHE A 82 5.76 2.70 5.01
C PHE A 82 6.60 1.43 5.23
N MET A 83 7.91 1.56 5.08
CA MET A 83 8.86 0.45 5.23
C MET A 83 8.73 -0.24 6.59
N GLY A 84 8.66 -1.57 6.58
CA GLY A 84 8.53 -2.37 7.80
C GLY A 84 7.11 -2.41 8.38
N ALA A 85 6.09 -1.97 7.63
CA ALA A 85 4.70 -1.91 8.09
C ALA A 85 4.20 -3.21 8.73
N ARG A 86 4.61 -4.38 8.21
CA ARG A 86 4.22 -5.70 8.76
C ARG A 86 5.03 -6.16 9.97
N SER A 87 6.09 -5.44 10.32
CA SER A 87 6.95 -5.73 11.49
C SER A 87 6.56 -4.86 12.69
N ASP A 88 5.27 -4.87 12.99
CA ASP A 88 4.57 -4.03 13.98
C ASP A 88 4.56 -4.64 15.40
N ARG A 89 5.19 -5.79 15.59
CA ARG A 89 5.30 -6.50 16.87
C ARG A 89 6.54 -7.39 16.89
N ARG A 90 6.87 -7.92 18.06
CA ARG A 90 7.82 -9.02 18.20
C ARG A 90 7.08 -10.35 18.18
N PHE A 91 7.61 -11.33 17.47
CA PHE A 91 7.06 -12.68 17.38
C PHE A 91 7.71 -13.63 18.38
N THR A 92 8.98 -13.35 18.73
CA THR A 92 9.75 -14.10 19.72
C THR A 92 10.46 -13.15 20.69
N GLU A 93 11.00 -13.65 21.79
CA GLU A 93 11.68 -12.83 22.82
C GLU A 93 12.88 -12.05 22.25
N GLY A 94 13.65 -12.65 21.34
CA GLY A 94 14.82 -12.05 20.70
C GLY A 94 14.54 -11.18 19.49
N ASP A 95 13.29 -11.04 19.07
CA ASP A 95 12.93 -10.25 17.88
C ASP A 95 13.04 -8.75 18.13
N VAL A 96 13.33 -8.03 17.04
CA VAL A 96 13.25 -6.58 17.00
C VAL A 96 11.83 -6.13 16.63
N HIS A 97 11.30 -5.18 17.37
CA HIS A 97 10.10 -4.45 16.93
C HIS A 97 10.53 -3.38 15.91
N TYR A 98 10.61 -3.78 14.64
CA TYR A 98 11.28 -3.01 13.58
C TYR A 98 10.72 -1.60 13.39
N LEU A 99 9.40 -1.43 13.37
CA LEU A 99 8.76 -0.11 13.29
C LEU A 99 9.20 0.77 14.47
N LYS A 100 8.97 0.29 15.70
CA LYS A 100 9.15 1.10 16.92
C LYS A 100 10.63 1.37 17.23
N GLN A 101 11.51 0.40 16.97
CA GLN A 101 12.91 0.46 17.43
C GLN A 101 13.87 0.94 16.34
N VAL A 102 13.48 0.86 15.07
CA VAL A 102 14.37 1.18 13.94
C VAL A 102 13.82 2.34 13.11
N ILE A 103 12.69 2.17 12.43
CA ILE A 103 12.27 3.13 11.42
C ILE A 103 11.64 4.40 12.02
N CYS A 104 10.70 4.24 12.95
CA CYS A 104 10.02 5.40 13.53
C CYS A 104 10.97 6.37 14.26
N PRO A 105 11.96 5.92 15.05
CA PRO A 105 12.94 6.82 15.65
C PRO A 105 13.72 7.66 14.64
N ILE A 106 14.09 7.07 13.49
CA ILE A 106 14.81 7.78 12.43
C ILE A 106 13.91 8.86 11.79
N ILE A 107 12.66 8.51 11.45
CA ILE A 107 11.72 9.48 10.89
C ILE A 107 11.36 10.57 11.90
N ASN A 108 11.14 10.22 13.17
CA ASN A 108 10.82 11.18 14.23
C ASN A 108 11.95 12.19 14.45
N SER A 109 13.21 11.76 14.31
CA SER A 109 14.37 12.66 14.44
C SER A 109 14.48 13.69 13.30
N GLN A 110 13.71 13.54 12.24
CA GLN A 110 13.68 14.50 11.12
C GLN A 110 12.75 15.69 11.37
N ASP A 111 11.95 15.69 12.44
CA ASP A 111 11.03 16.76 12.83
C ASP A 111 10.11 17.24 11.69
N PHE A 112 9.49 16.31 10.98
CA PHE A 112 8.49 16.65 9.97
C PHE A 112 7.23 17.25 10.60
N ASN A 113 6.64 18.29 9.98
CA ASN A 113 5.37 18.88 10.40
C ASN A 113 4.24 17.86 10.42
N ASN A 114 4.22 16.98 9.43
CA ASN A 114 3.41 15.78 9.44
C ASN A 114 4.06 14.68 8.59
N VAL A 115 3.72 13.44 8.90
CA VAL A 115 4.09 12.24 8.15
C VAL A 115 2.81 11.57 7.67
N THR A 116 2.52 11.71 6.39
CA THR A 116 1.30 11.17 5.77
C THR A 116 1.58 9.81 5.16
N VAL A 117 0.81 8.80 5.55
CA VAL A 117 0.91 7.41 5.07
C VAL A 117 -0.44 6.97 4.49
N LEU A 118 -0.41 6.24 3.38
CA LEU A 118 -1.59 5.69 2.75
C LEU A 118 -1.84 4.28 3.30
N ASP A 119 -3.06 4.02 3.78
CA ASP A 119 -3.56 2.70 4.20
C ASP A 119 -2.56 1.89 5.04
N SER A 120 -2.12 2.46 6.16
CA SER A 120 -1.17 1.78 7.05
C SER A 120 -1.67 0.40 7.49
N HIS A 121 -0.74 -0.57 7.60
CA HIS A 121 -1.04 -1.96 7.93
C HIS A 121 -1.72 -2.12 9.30
N SER A 122 -1.30 -1.33 10.29
CA SER A 122 -1.86 -1.38 11.65
C SER A 122 -1.83 -0.01 12.33
N ASP A 123 -2.61 0.12 13.40
CA ASP A 123 -2.66 1.34 14.23
C ASP A 123 -1.37 1.54 15.06
N VAL A 124 -0.46 0.56 15.08
CA VAL A 124 0.84 0.68 15.77
C VAL A 124 1.69 1.80 15.18
N LEU A 125 1.56 2.04 13.87
CA LEU A 125 2.30 3.12 13.22
C LEU A 125 1.92 4.50 13.77
N GLU A 126 0.63 4.74 14.00
CA GLU A 126 0.12 5.96 14.65
C GLU A 126 0.70 6.16 16.06
N ALA A 127 0.83 5.07 16.82
CA ALA A 127 1.41 5.12 18.16
C ALA A 127 2.94 5.36 18.18
N CYS A 128 3.64 5.12 17.06
CA CYS A 128 5.10 5.21 16.99
C CYS A 128 5.62 6.46 16.27
N LEU A 129 4.81 7.06 15.38
CA LEU A 129 5.20 8.24 14.60
C LEU A 129 4.66 9.54 15.19
N ASN A 130 5.56 10.52 15.29
CA ASN A 130 5.16 11.88 15.59
C ASN A 130 4.44 12.49 14.38
N ASN A 131 3.39 13.29 14.65
CA ASN A 131 2.65 14.05 13.62
C ASN A 131 2.11 13.16 12.47
N TYR A 132 1.69 11.94 12.80
CA TYR A 132 1.16 10.97 11.86
C TYR A 132 -0.17 11.42 11.27
N GLN A 133 -0.35 11.20 9.97
CA GLN A 133 -1.62 11.37 9.25
C GLN A 133 -1.87 10.15 8.37
N LYS A 134 -3.05 9.55 8.52
CA LYS A 134 -3.49 8.43 7.69
C LYS A 134 -4.36 8.92 6.55
N ILE A 135 -4.11 8.40 5.35
CA ILE A 135 -5.06 8.42 4.24
C ILE A 135 -5.61 7.00 4.11
N ASP A 136 -6.93 6.87 4.02
CA ASP A 136 -7.57 5.57 3.78
C ASP A 136 -7.46 5.12 2.32
N ASN A 137 -7.77 3.86 2.05
CA ASN A 137 -7.77 3.29 0.70
C ASN A 137 -9.09 3.49 -0.06
N HIS A 138 -10.03 4.25 0.48
CA HIS A 138 -11.38 4.37 -0.05
C HIS A 138 -11.42 4.81 -1.51
N THR A 139 -10.49 5.69 -1.94
CA THR A 139 -10.44 6.14 -3.34
C THR A 139 -10.08 5.00 -4.29
N ILE A 140 -9.11 4.16 -3.92
CA ILE A 140 -8.68 2.99 -4.70
C ILE A 140 -9.81 1.97 -4.77
N VAL A 141 -10.42 1.66 -3.62
CA VAL A 141 -11.54 0.73 -3.51
C VAL A 141 -12.74 1.22 -4.33
N LYS A 142 -13.12 2.50 -4.21
CA LYS A 142 -14.22 3.09 -4.97
C LYS A 142 -14.03 2.89 -6.47
N TYR A 143 -12.84 3.18 -6.97
CA TYR A 143 -12.56 3.01 -8.39
C TYR A 143 -12.63 1.53 -8.81
N ALA A 144 -12.03 0.63 -8.03
CA ALA A 144 -12.08 -0.79 -8.30
C ALA A 144 -13.53 -1.31 -8.34
N LEU A 145 -14.34 -0.95 -7.34
CA LEU A 145 -15.76 -1.32 -7.29
C LEU A 145 -16.56 -0.76 -8.50
N THR A 146 -16.25 0.47 -8.92
CA THR A 146 -16.88 1.09 -10.09
C THR A 146 -16.51 0.34 -11.37
N ASP A 147 -15.25 -0.04 -11.56
CA ASP A 147 -14.80 -0.80 -12.73
C ASP A 147 -15.37 -2.24 -12.73
N ILE A 148 -15.41 -2.89 -11.57
CA ILE A 148 -15.98 -4.24 -11.41
C ILE A 148 -17.48 -4.26 -11.72
N ASP A 149 -18.22 -3.24 -11.32
CA ASP A 149 -19.70 -3.21 -11.44
C ASP A 149 -20.21 -2.37 -12.63
N ASN A 150 -19.35 -1.94 -13.51
CA ASN A 150 -19.55 -0.90 -14.52
C ASN A 150 -20.65 -1.18 -15.57
N LYS A 151 -21.49 -2.20 -15.40
CA LYS A 151 -22.53 -2.51 -16.39
C LYS A 151 -23.98 -2.32 -15.96
N ASN A 152 -24.32 -2.23 -14.66
CA ASN A 152 -25.73 -2.24 -14.27
C ASN A 152 -26.13 -1.50 -12.97
N GLY A 153 -25.26 -0.77 -12.28
CA GLY A 153 -25.64 0.00 -11.09
C GLY A 153 -26.12 -0.85 -9.89
N ALA A 154 -25.75 -2.12 -9.84
CA ALA A 154 -26.21 -3.05 -8.83
C ALA A 154 -25.09 -3.40 -7.83
N GLN A 155 -24.82 -2.49 -6.89
CA GLN A 155 -23.96 -2.77 -5.70
C GLN A 155 -24.41 -4.06 -4.96
N ASN A 156 -25.63 -4.51 -5.17
CA ASN A 156 -26.19 -5.74 -4.59
C ASN A 156 -25.52 -7.04 -5.06
N ARG A 157 -24.62 -6.99 -6.05
CA ARG A 157 -23.89 -8.17 -6.56
C ARG A 157 -22.47 -8.29 -6.03
N ILE A 158 -22.01 -7.32 -5.24
CA ILE A 158 -20.67 -7.34 -4.67
C ILE A 158 -20.72 -7.97 -3.27
N VAL A 159 -19.81 -8.90 -3.04
CA VAL A 159 -19.51 -9.48 -1.73
C VAL A 159 -18.09 -9.06 -1.37
N LEU A 160 -17.92 -8.27 -0.33
CA LEU A 160 -16.59 -8.00 0.20
C LEU A 160 -16.06 -9.20 0.95
N VAL A 161 -14.79 -9.50 0.74
CA VAL A 161 -14.13 -10.65 1.36
C VAL A 161 -12.99 -10.17 2.23
N SER A 162 -13.11 -10.42 3.54
CA SER A 162 -12.03 -10.20 4.49
C SER A 162 -11.10 -11.42 4.49
N PRO A 163 -9.78 -11.25 4.23
CA PRO A 163 -8.85 -12.38 4.17
C PRO A 163 -8.60 -13.05 5.52
N ASP A 164 -8.93 -12.39 6.62
CA ASP A 164 -8.90 -12.92 7.97
C ASP A 164 -9.66 -12.01 8.95
N ALA A 165 -9.74 -12.43 10.21
CA ALA A 165 -10.42 -11.68 11.27
C ALA A 165 -9.74 -10.32 11.58
N GLY A 166 -8.43 -10.19 11.34
CA GLY A 166 -7.70 -8.94 11.58
C GLY A 166 -8.07 -7.83 10.60
N ALA A 167 -8.38 -8.19 9.36
CA ALA A 167 -8.80 -7.24 8.33
C ALA A 167 -10.29 -6.85 8.43
N TYR A 168 -11.09 -7.54 9.25
CA TYR A 168 -12.55 -7.37 9.30
C TYR A 168 -12.99 -5.93 9.58
N LYS A 169 -12.35 -5.23 10.54
CA LYS A 169 -12.69 -3.83 10.86
C LYS A 169 -12.55 -2.94 9.63
N LYS A 170 -11.43 -3.06 8.90
CA LYS A 170 -11.17 -2.31 7.67
C LYS A 170 -12.23 -2.62 6.59
N ILE A 171 -12.57 -3.89 6.41
CA ILE A 171 -13.59 -4.31 5.44
C ILE A 171 -14.98 -3.81 5.81
N PHE A 172 -15.32 -3.81 7.10
CA PHE A 172 -16.58 -3.26 7.58
C PHE A 172 -16.71 -1.76 7.29
N ASP A 173 -15.63 -1.00 7.53
CA ASP A 173 -15.60 0.44 7.22
C ASP A 173 -15.78 0.70 5.71
N VAL A 174 -15.14 -0.11 4.87
CA VAL A 174 -15.32 -0.08 3.41
C VAL A 174 -16.78 -0.41 3.02
N ALA A 175 -17.36 -1.45 3.60
CA ALA A 175 -18.75 -1.85 3.33
C ALA A 175 -19.73 -0.74 3.71
N GLN A 176 -19.57 -0.16 4.91
CA GLN A 176 -20.38 0.95 5.38
C GLN A 176 -20.24 2.17 4.46
N LYS A 177 -19.01 2.51 4.06
CA LYS A 177 -18.72 3.66 3.20
C LYS A 177 -19.37 3.56 1.83
N PHE A 178 -19.45 2.35 1.26
CA PHE A 178 -19.97 2.12 -0.09
C PHE A 178 -21.35 1.46 -0.14
N GLY A 179 -22.01 1.27 1.01
CA GLY A 179 -23.34 0.68 1.06
C GLY A 179 -23.39 -0.77 0.58
N ILE A 180 -22.38 -1.58 0.91
CA ILE A 180 -22.30 -2.99 0.54
C ILE A 180 -22.76 -3.83 1.73
N ASP A 181 -23.85 -4.58 1.55
CA ASP A 181 -24.49 -5.32 2.64
C ASP A 181 -23.86 -6.70 2.89
N LYS A 182 -23.15 -7.25 1.89
CA LYS A 182 -22.61 -8.61 1.94
C LYS A 182 -21.11 -8.59 2.24
N ILE A 183 -20.75 -9.11 3.42
CA ILE A 183 -19.36 -9.34 3.85
C ILE A 183 -19.19 -10.80 4.22
N ILE A 184 -18.12 -11.41 3.76
CA ILE A 184 -17.67 -12.71 4.27
C ILE A 184 -16.26 -12.58 4.84
N THR A 185 -15.97 -13.35 5.89
CA THR A 185 -14.65 -13.39 6.51
C THR A 185 -14.08 -14.80 6.39
N ALA A 186 -12.88 -14.89 5.85
CA ALA A 186 -12.15 -16.15 5.82
C ALA A 186 -11.50 -16.47 7.17
N THR A 187 -11.42 -17.74 7.49
CA THR A 187 -10.74 -18.25 8.67
C THR A 187 -9.51 -19.07 8.24
N LYS A 188 -8.34 -18.70 8.76
CA LYS A 188 -7.09 -19.44 8.51
C LYS A 188 -6.94 -20.51 9.59
N VAL A 189 -7.10 -21.77 9.22
CA VAL A 189 -6.81 -22.90 10.09
C VAL A 189 -5.30 -23.13 10.12
N ARG A 190 -4.72 -23.08 11.32
CA ARG A 190 -3.27 -23.20 11.52
C ARG A 190 -2.93 -24.45 12.30
N ASP A 191 -1.84 -25.07 11.95
CA ASP A 191 -1.21 -26.08 12.80
C ASP A 191 -0.74 -25.44 14.12
N ILE A 192 -1.19 -25.94 15.23
CA ILE A 192 -0.93 -25.37 16.56
C ILE A 192 0.56 -25.44 16.92
N LYS A 193 1.28 -26.48 16.44
CA LYS A 193 2.69 -26.70 16.78
C LYS A 193 3.63 -25.86 15.94
N THR A 194 3.32 -25.70 14.65
CA THR A 194 4.20 -25.04 13.70
C THR A 194 3.76 -23.62 13.33
N GLY A 195 2.51 -23.24 13.65
CA GLY A 195 1.89 -21.98 13.22
C GLY A 195 1.59 -21.91 11.72
N LYS A 196 1.91 -22.95 10.94
CA LYS A 196 1.68 -22.98 9.49
C LYS A 196 0.19 -23.02 9.17
N ILE A 197 -0.21 -22.27 8.15
CA ILE A 197 -1.58 -22.32 7.61
C ILE A 197 -1.75 -23.69 6.94
N LEU A 198 -2.74 -24.46 7.40
CA LEU A 198 -3.13 -25.75 6.83
C LEU A 198 -4.07 -25.52 5.64
N HIS A 199 -5.11 -24.75 5.85
CA HIS A 199 -6.09 -24.37 4.83
C HIS A 199 -6.84 -23.10 5.22
N THR A 200 -7.56 -22.53 4.26
CA THR A 200 -8.45 -21.39 4.45
C THR A 200 -9.89 -21.87 4.34
N GLU A 201 -10.72 -21.51 5.31
CA GLU A 201 -12.17 -21.79 5.34
C GLU A 201 -12.94 -20.52 5.06
N ILE A 202 -14.06 -20.65 4.37
CA ILE A 202 -15.03 -19.59 4.12
C ILE A 202 -16.44 -20.07 4.49
N PRO A 203 -17.36 -19.16 4.82
CA PRO A 203 -18.77 -19.52 5.01
C PRO A 203 -19.36 -20.13 3.72
N THR A 204 -20.45 -20.91 3.89
CA THR A 204 -21.20 -21.43 2.75
C THR A 204 -21.69 -20.28 1.86
N LEU A 205 -21.39 -20.36 0.58
CA LEU A 205 -21.77 -19.33 -0.39
C LEU A 205 -23.12 -19.60 -1.01
N ASP A 206 -23.87 -18.53 -1.32
CA ASP A 206 -25.11 -18.64 -2.06
C ASP A 206 -24.84 -19.09 -3.50
N GLN A 207 -25.54 -20.13 -3.95
CA GLN A 207 -25.37 -20.73 -5.27
C GLN A 207 -26.26 -20.08 -6.34
N HIS A 208 -27.25 -19.29 -5.96
CA HIS A 208 -28.28 -18.79 -6.86
C HIS A 208 -28.03 -17.38 -7.41
N GLU A 209 -27.06 -16.63 -6.85
CA GLU A 209 -26.78 -15.26 -7.25
C GLU A 209 -25.52 -15.15 -8.11
N ASP A 210 -25.54 -14.27 -9.13
CA ASP A 210 -24.35 -13.87 -9.88
C ASP A 210 -23.56 -12.83 -9.08
N LEU A 211 -22.80 -13.33 -8.09
CA LEU A 211 -22.02 -12.51 -7.15
C LEU A 211 -20.58 -12.34 -7.61
N LYS A 212 -20.04 -11.16 -7.36
CA LYS A 212 -18.63 -10.82 -7.54
C LYS A 212 -17.95 -10.72 -6.18
N TYR A 213 -16.96 -11.53 -5.95
CA TYR A 213 -16.23 -11.58 -4.69
C TYR A 213 -15.02 -10.66 -4.78
N VAL A 214 -14.98 -9.65 -3.93
CA VAL A 214 -13.91 -8.63 -3.94
C VAL A 214 -13.13 -8.74 -2.64
N ILE A 215 -11.93 -9.30 -2.73
CA ILE A 215 -10.99 -9.36 -1.63
C ILE A 215 -10.34 -7.98 -1.50
N VAL A 216 -10.39 -7.38 -0.32
CA VAL A 216 -9.76 -6.08 -0.06
C VAL A 216 -8.74 -6.23 1.06
N ASP A 217 -7.52 -5.73 0.84
CA ASP A 217 -6.45 -5.74 1.85
C ASP A 217 -5.51 -4.53 1.65
N ASP A 218 -4.55 -4.35 2.56
CA ASP A 218 -3.54 -3.30 2.43
C ASP A 218 -2.35 -3.71 1.57
N ILE A 219 -1.80 -4.93 1.75
CA ILE A 219 -0.56 -5.38 1.11
C ILE A 219 -0.74 -6.73 0.42
N CYS A 220 -0.30 -6.82 -0.84
CA CYS A 220 -0.02 -8.08 -1.51
C CYS A 220 1.48 -8.22 -1.76
N ASP A 221 2.10 -9.17 -1.05
CA ASP A 221 3.49 -9.57 -1.29
C ASP A 221 3.53 -10.72 -2.32
N GLY A 222 3.84 -11.95 -1.94
CA GLY A 222 3.86 -13.09 -2.85
C GLY A 222 2.47 -13.63 -3.26
N GLY A 223 1.38 -13.05 -2.79
CA GLY A 223 0.01 -13.36 -3.21
C GLY A 223 -0.62 -14.63 -2.62
N ARG A 224 0.14 -15.47 -1.91
CA ARG A 224 -0.33 -16.79 -1.45
C ARG A 224 -1.65 -16.74 -0.66
N THR A 225 -1.82 -15.78 0.24
CA THR A 225 -3.07 -15.61 1.02
C THR A 225 -4.28 -15.47 0.11
N PHE A 226 -4.15 -14.67 -0.94
CA PHE A 226 -5.26 -14.36 -1.86
C PHE A 226 -5.53 -15.50 -2.82
N ILE A 227 -4.49 -16.20 -3.26
CA ILE A 227 -4.60 -17.42 -4.07
C ILE A 227 -5.37 -18.51 -3.31
N GLU A 228 -4.97 -18.81 -2.07
CA GLU A 228 -5.65 -19.82 -1.24
C GLU A 228 -7.11 -19.43 -0.93
N LEU A 229 -7.36 -18.13 -0.72
CA LEU A 229 -8.72 -17.62 -0.50
C LEU A 229 -9.58 -17.74 -1.76
N ALA A 230 -9.04 -17.38 -2.94
CA ALA A 230 -9.75 -17.54 -4.21
C ALA A 230 -10.06 -19.00 -4.50
N LYS A 231 -9.11 -19.93 -4.26
CA LYS A 231 -9.34 -21.37 -4.36
C LYS A 231 -10.46 -21.86 -3.44
N ALA A 232 -10.53 -21.37 -2.19
CA ALA A 232 -11.59 -21.71 -1.28
C ALA A 232 -12.95 -21.23 -1.79
N ILE A 233 -13.02 -20.02 -2.36
CA ILE A 233 -14.22 -19.49 -3.01
C ILE A 233 -14.63 -20.37 -4.20
N HIS A 234 -13.69 -20.71 -5.09
CA HIS A 234 -13.94 -21.57 -6.26
C HIS A 234 -14.34 -22.99 -5.85
N GLY A 235 -13.78 -23.52 -4.75
CA GLY A 235 -14.18 -24.82 -4.18
C GLY A 235 -15.64 -24.87 -3.73
N SER A 236 -16.15 -23.74 -3.21
CA SER A 236 -17.57 -23.59 -2.84
C SER A 236 -18.44 -23.19 -4.04
N ARG A 237 -17.91 -22.40 -4.97
CA ARG A 237 -18.58 -21.88 -6.15
C ARG A 237 -17.63 -21.80 -7.35
N PRO A 238 -17.56 -22.86 -8.19
CA PRO A 238 -16.56 -22.94 -9.28
C PRO A 238 -16.64 -21.82 -10.32
N THR A 239 -17.82 -21.19 -10.51
CA THR A 239 -18.05 -20.11 -11.47
C THR A 239 -17.91 -18.71 -10.85
N ALA A 240 -17.47 -18.62 -9.61
CA ALA A 240 -17.32 -17.33 -8.91
C ALA A 240 -16.29 -16.44 -9.62
N LYS A 241 -16.60 -15.15 -9.73
CA LYS A 241 -15.66 -14.13 -10.18
C LYS A 241 -15.00 -13.49 -8.95
N VAL A 242 -13.69 -13.67 -8.83
CA VAL A 242 -12.92 -13.18 -7.69
C VAL A 242 -11.97 -12.09 -8.12
N TYR A 243 -11.99 -10.98 -7.41
CA TYR A 243 -11.17 -9.79 -7.65
C TYR A 243 -10.32 -9.48 -6.42
N LEU A 244 -9.16 -8.87 -6.61
CA LEU A 244 -8.29 -8.42 -5.53
C LEU A 244 -8.09 -6.90 -5.62
N VAL A 245 -8.29 -6.22 -4.50
CA VAL A 245 -7.99 -4.79 -4.33
C VAL A 245 -7.01 -4.66 -3.19
N VAL A 246 -5.80 -4.21 -3.48
CA VAL A 246 -4.75 -3.96 -2.47
C VAL A 246 -4.16 -2.59 -2.67
N THR A 247 -3.88 -1.91 -1.57
CA THR A 247 -3.26 -0.59 -1.64
C THR A 247 -1.81 -0.67 -2.08
N HIS A 248 -1.06 -1.62 -1.51
CA HIS A 248 0.37 -1.78 -1.73
C HIS A 248 0.68 -3.13 -2.41
N GLY A 249 0.95 -3.06 -3.70
CA GLY A 249 1.34 -4.25 -4.46
C GLY A 249 2.86 -4.39 -4.52
N ILE A 250 3.40 -5.35 -3.74
CA ILE A 250 4.81 -5.75 -3.82
C ILE A 250 4.98 -6.76 -4.96
N PHE A 251 4.07 -7.73 -5.05
CA PHE A 251 3.99 -8.77 -6.08
C PHE A 251 5.32 -9.50 -6.31
N SER A 252 5.98 -9.89 -5.22
CA SER A 252 7.32 -10.52 -5.25
C SER A 252 7.40 -11.83 -6.05
N ASN A 253 6.26 -12.49 -6.28
CA ASN A 253 6.17 -13.72 -7.11
C ASN A 253 5.52 -13.46 -8.48
N GLY A 254 5.40 -12.20 -8.92
CA GLY A 254 4.72 -11.86 -10.16
C GLY A 254 3.22 -12.16 -10.15
N PHE A 255 2.61 -12.27 -11.33
CA PHE A 255 1.16 -12.39 -11.49
C PHE A 255 0.65 -13.74 -11.98
N LEU A 256 1.52 -14.64 -12.43
CA LEU A 256 1.10 -15.87 -13.07
C LEU A 256 0.15 -16.72 -12.20
N GLU A 257 0.52 -16.95 -10.94
CA GLU A 257 -0.34 -17.74 -10.03
C GLU A 257 -1.60 -16.98 -9.63
N LEU A 258 -1.51 -15.66 -9.46
CA LEU A 258 -2.67 -14.81 -9.16
C LEU A 258 -3.69 -14.82 -10.32
N SER A 259 -3.21 -14.74 -11.57
CA SER A 259 -4.07 -14.70 -12.76
C SER A 259 -4.82 -16.00 -13.05
N ARG A 260 -4.42 -17.12 -12.44
CA ARG A 260 -5.15 -18.40 -12.54
C ARG A 260 -6.40 -18.42 -11.66
N GLU A 261 -6.39 -17.66 -10.57
CA GLU A 261 -7.43 -17.72 -9.54
C GLU A 261 -8.27 -16.44 -9.46
N LEU A 262 -7.78 -15.33 -10.02
CA LEU A 262 -8.42 -14.01 -9.95
C LEU A 262 -8.75 -13.50 -11.35
N GLU A 263 -9.88 -12.80 -11.47
CA GLU A 263 -10.26 -12.11 -12.71
C GLU A 263 -9.37 -10.87 -12.96
N LYS A 264 -9.06 -10.12 -11.90
CA LYS A 264 -8.29 -8.88 -11.99
C LYS A 264 -7.75 -8.44 -10.64
N VAL A 265 -6.63 -7.73 -10.66
CA VAL A 265 -6.02 -7.07 -9.50
C VAL A 265 -6.05 -5.57 -9.67
N TYR A 266 -6.37 -4.87 -8.59
CA TYR A 266 -6.30 -3.41 -8.46
C TYR A 266 -5.30 -3.05 -7.38
N SER A 267 -4.38 -2.15 -7.68
CA SER A 267 -3.36 -1.69 -6.74
C SER A 267 -3.02 -0.22 -6.96
N SER A 268 -2.16 0.35 -6.11
CA SER A 268 -1.53 1.64 -6.36
C SER A 268 -0.05 1.48 -6.74
N ASN A 269 0.55 2.56 -7.25
CA ASN A 269 1.99 2.60 -7.49
C ASN A 269 2.82 3.01 -6.26
N SER A 270 2.24 2.84 -5.07
CA SER A 270 2.87 3.21 -3.80
C SER A 270 4.20 2.51 -3.54
N TYR A 271 4.32 1.26 -3.97
CA TYR A 271 5.53 0.44 -3.78
C TYR A 271 6.43 0.48 -5.03
N SER A 272 5.89 0.18 -6.21
CA SER A 272 6.61 0.18 -7.48
C SER A 272 5.68 0.58 -8.61
N ASP A 273 6.23 1.06 -9.72
CA ASP A 273 5.47 1.22 -10.93
C ASP A 273 5.21 -0.13 -11.60
N ARG A 274 4.19 -0.20 -12.41
CA ARG A 274 3.77 -1.41 -13.09
C ARG A 274 4.89 -1.99 -13.94
N GLU A 275 5.64 -1.13 -14.60
CA GLU A 275 6.77 -1.47 -15.45
C GLU A 275 7.92 -2.13 -14.67
N ASP A 276 8.06 -1.80 -13.38
CA ASP A 276 9.10 -2.34 -12.50
C ASP A 276 8.72 -3.71 -11.91
N ILE A 277 7.43 -4.12 -11.99
CA ILE A 277 6.94 -5.40 -11.45
C ILE A 277 7.22 -6.55 -12.44
N GLU A 278 7.63 -6.22 -13.65
CA GLU A 278 7.83 -7.16 -14.75
C GLU A 278 9.10 -8.01 -14.59
N HIS A 279 9.06 -8.96 -13.68
CA HIS A 279 10.06 -10.04 -13.62
C HIS A 279 9.69 -11.26 -14.46
N ASP A 280 8.52 -11.27 -15.10
CA ASP A 280 8.05 -12.40 -15.87
C ASP A 280 7.80 -12.04 -17.34
N SER A 281 8.20 -12.97 -18.19
CA SER A 281 8.09 -12.99 -19.64
C SER A 281 6.68 -12.81 -20.23
N ASP A 282 5.70 -12.40 -19.42
CA ASP A 282 4.31 -12.27 -19.85
C ASP A 282 3.74 -10.85 -19.59
N TYR A 283 4.39 -9.86 -20.25
CA TYR A 283 3.93 -8.47 -20.31
C TYR A 283 2.43 -8.33 -20.64
N THR A 284 1.89 -9.22 -21.46
CA THR A 284 0.50 -9.20 -21.89
C THR A 284 -0.47 -9.51 -20.74
N VAL A 285 -0.13 -10.47 -19.88
CA VAL A 285 -0.94 -10.84 -18.71
C VAL A 285 -0.98 -9.67 -17.72
N THR A 286 0.16 -9.11 -17.39
CA THR A 286 0.26 -8.00 -16.45
C THR A 286 -0.54 -6.79 -16.90
N LYS A 287 -0.50 -6.45 -18.18
CA LYS A 287 -1.16 -5.26 -18.73
C LYS A 287 -2.69 -5.32 -18.65
N GLN A 288 -3.27 -6.49 -18.81
CA GLN A 288 -4.73 -6.68 -18.75
C GLN A 288 -5.21 -6.99 -17.33
N PHE A 289 -4.37 -7.66 -16.55
CA PHE A 289 -4.71 -8.20 -15.25
C PHE A 289 -4.54 -7.19 -14.11
N LEU A 290 -3.53 -6.30 -14.17
CA LEU A 290 -3.30 -5.26 -13.16
C LEU A 290 -3.83 -3.89 -13.59
N THR A 291 -4.70 -3.30 -12.79
CA THR A 291 -5.02 -1.87 -12.84
C THR A 291 -4.31 -1.16 -11.69
N GLN A 292 -3.46 -0.21 -12.02
CA GLN A 292 -2.66 0.52 -11.04
C GLN A 292 -3.04 2.00 -10.99
N PHE A 293 -3.18 2.53 -9.77
CA PHE A 293 -3.50 3.94 -9.48
C PHE A 293 -2.24 4.71 -9.12
N ASN A 294 -2.12 5.90 -9.67
CA ASN A 294 -1.06 6.83 -9.29
C ASN A 294 -1.44 7.53 -7.98
N VAL A 295 -0.56 7.45 -6.97
CA VAL A 295 -0.72 8.06 -5.65
C VAL A 295 0.35 9.13 -5.34
N PHE A 296 1.21 9.46 -6.31
CA PHE A 296 2.26 10.49 -6.19
C PHE A 296 1.92 11.81 -6.88
#